data_5866cef890254e18d47f0025276dd730
#
_entry.id   5866cef890254e18d47f0025276dd730
#
_cell.length_a   1.000
_cell.length_b   1.000
_cell.length_c   1.000
_cell.angle_alpha   90.00
_cell.angle_beta   90.00
_cell.angle_gamma   90.00
#
_symmetry.space_group_name_H-M   'P 1'
#
loop_
_entity.id
_entity.type
_entity.pdbx_description
1 polymer ?
#
loop_
_entity_poly.entity_id
_entity_poly.type
_entity_poly.pdbx_seq_one_letter_code
_entity_poly.pdbx_strand_id
1 'polypeptide(L)'
;MITNEQVEKIFKQENIRFTPQRRYIIDELIGDTTHPTVGDIYTRVIVHHPNISRATVYLTLSLLQKHGLITEIKVNESSHYDPITRPHSHGICCRCGLIIDLPQDEPSAVIKEFDNFTATSKEIIYKGICGNCNKN
;
A
#
# COMPACT_ATOMS: atom_id res chain seq x y z
N MET A 1 -6.64 7.46 3.54
CA MET A 1 -5.93 6.67 4.57
C MET A 1 -6.91 5.71 5.22
N ILE A 2 -6.57 4.46 5.33
CA ILE A 2 -7.41 3.50 6.04
C ILE A 2 -7.45 3.81 7.54
N THR A 3 -8.54 3.43 8.18
CA THR A 3 -8.72 3.56 9.63
C THR A 3 -9.00 2.18 10.23
N ASN A 4 -8.78 2.04 11.53
CA ASN A 4 -9.13 0.81 12.25
C ASN A 4 -10.62 0.46 12.09
N GLU A 5 -11.49 1.45 12.13
CA GLU A 5 -12.93 1.25 11.97
C GLU A 5 -13.30 0.66 10.60
N GLN A 6 -12.65 1.12 9.54
CA GLN A 6 -12.86 0.57 8.19
C GLN A 6 -12.40 -0.87 8.11
N VAL A 7 -11.24 -1.19 8.69
CA VAL A 7 -10.71 -2.56 8.72
C VAL A 7 -11.65 -3.47 9.51
N GLU A 8 -12.07 -3.06 10.71
CA GLU A 8 -12.99 -3.84 11.54
C GLU A 8 -14.32 -4.10 10.82
N LYS A 9 -14.85 -3.08 10.15
CA LYS A 9 -16.09 -3.19 9.39
C LYS A 9 -15.97 -4.23 8.27
N ILE A 10 -14.92 -4.17 7.47
CA ILE A 10 -14.69 -5.10 6.37
C ILE A 10 -14.45 -6.51 6.90
N PHE A 11 -13.63 -6.67 7.93
CA PHE A 11 -13.37 -7.99 8.53
C PHE A 11 -14.65 -8.62 9.06
N LYS A 12 -15.51 -7.83 9.70
CA LYS A 12 -16.80 -8.30 10.17
C LYS A 12 -17.73 -8.71 9.02
N GLN A 13 -17.81 -7.89 7.97
CA GLN A 13 -18.65 -8.18 6.79
C GLN A 13 -18.20 -9.44 6.06
N GLU A 14 -16.88 -9.63 5.93
CA GLU A 14 -16.29 -10.75 5.23
C GLU A 14 -16.04 -11.97 6.14
N ASN A 15 -16.49 -11.91 7.38
CA ASN A 15 -16.31 -12.98 8.37
C ASN A 15 -14.85 -13.36 8.58
N ILE A 16 -13.97 -12.35 8.61
CA ILE A 16 -12.54 -12.49 8.83
C ILE A 16 -12.23 -12.24 10.30
N ARG A 17 -11.45 -13.15 10.89
CA ARG A 17 -11.05 -13.01 12.29
C ARG A 17 -10.02 -11.88 12.45
N PHE A 18 -10.32 -10.93 13.35
CA PHE A 18 -9.42 -9.83 13.68
C PHE A 18 -8.52 -10.21 14.85
N THR A 19 -7.47 -10.99 14.55
CA THR A 19 -6.55 -11.51 15.58
C THR A 19 -5.65 -10.39 16.15
N PRO A 20 -5.07 -10.55 17.36
CA PRO A 20 -4.11 -9.60 17.90
C PRO A 20 -2.91 -9.36 16.99
N GLN A 21 -2.36 -10.41 16.36
CA GLN A 21 -1.24 -10.28 15.44
C GLN A 21 -1.58 -9.42 14.23
N ARG A 22 -2.76 -9.62 13.63
CA ARG A 22 -3.24 -8.78 12.53
C ARG A 22 -3.40 -7.34 12.96
N ARG A 23 -3.92 -7.08 14.17
CA ARG A 23 -4.06 -5.73 14.70
C ARG A 23 -2.71 -5.02 14.81
N TYR A 24 -1.69 -5.67 15.34
CA TYR A 24 -0.36 -5.08 15.49
C TYR A 24 0.24 -4.70 14.13
N ILE A 25 0.07 -5.56 13.13
CA ILE A 25 0.55 -5.30 11.76
C ILE A 25 -0.22 -4.12 11.13
N ILE A 26 -1.52 -4.08 11.29
CA ILE A 26 -2.38 -3.03 10.75
C ILE A 26 -2.07 -1.68 11.42
N ASP A 27 -1.84 -1.66 12.72
CA ASP A 27 -1.50 -0.45 13.45
C ASP A 27 -0.18 0.18 12.96
N GLU A 28 0.78 -0.63 12.53
CA GLU A 28 2.03 -0.13 11.95
C GLU A 28 1.83 0.50 10.56
N LEU A 29 0.76 0.14 9.87
CA LEU A 29 0.47 0.63 8.53
C LEU A 29 -0.40 1.90 8.53
N ILE A 30 -1.29 2.00 9.49
CA ILE A 30 -2.19 3.16 9.59
C ILE A 30 -1.38 4.43 9.86
N GLY A 31 -1.58 5.45 9.02
CA GLY A 31 -0.85 6.71 9.11
C GLY A 31 0.52 6.71 8.46
N ASP A 32 1.00 5.58 7.96
CA ASP A 32 2.30 5.49 7.31
C ASP A 32 2.22 6.01 5.87
N THR A 33 3.04 7.00 5.56
CA THR A 33 3.17 7.58 4.22
C THR A 33 4.49 7.19 3.54
N THR A 34 5.26 6.29 4.15
CA THR A 34 6.60 5.91 3.66
C THR A 34 6.57 4.77 2.65
N HIS A 35 5.40 4.21 2.35
CA HIS A 35 5.22 3.08 1.43
C HIS A 35 6.09 1.87 1.85
N PRO A 36 5.84 1.30 3.04
CA PRO A 36 6.69 0.26 3.61
C PRO A 36 6.61 -1.06 2.84
N THR A 37 7.70 -1.80 2.87
CA THR A 37 7.75 -3.20 2.41
C THR A 37 7.30 -4.15 3.52
N VAL A 38 7.12 -5.43 3.19
CA VAL A 38 6.92 -6.49 4.19
C VAL A 38 8.04 -6.48 5.23
N GLY A 39 9.29 -6.34 4.77
CA GLY A 39 10.45 -6.31 5.66
C GLY A 39 10.45 -5.12 6.62
N ASP A 40 10.03 -3.95 6.14
CA ASP A 40 9.92 -2.75 6.98
C ASP A 40 8.88 -2.95 8.08
N ILE A 41 7.70 -3.42 7.73
CA ILE A 41 6.63 -3.70 8.70
C ILE A 41 7.07 -4.78 9.69
N TYR A 42 7.66 -5.87 9.20
CA TYR A 42 8.17 -6.95 10.05
C TYR A 42 9.18 -6.43 11.08
N THR A 43 10.16 -5.66 10.66
CA THR A 43 11.19 -5.10 11.54
C THR A 43 10.58 -4.24 12.65
N ARG A 44 9.56 -3.46 12.34
CA ARG A 44 8.86 -2.61 13.33
C ARG A 44 8.04 -3.43 14.32
N VAL A 45 7.29 -4.40 13.81
CA VAL A 45 6.36 -5.20 14.64
C VAL A 45 7.10 -6.07 15.63
N ILE A 46 8.22 -6.69 15.26
CA ILE A 46 8.95 -7.61 16.13
C ILE A 46 9.63 -6.93 17.31
N VAL A 47 9.82 -5.61 17.28
CA VAL A 47 10.33 -4.85 18.43
C VAL A 47 9.46 -5.06 19.67
N HIS A 48 8.14 -5.08 19.50
CA HIS A 48 7.17 -5.26 20.58
C HIS A 48 6.51 -6.64 20.59
N HIS A 49 6.53 -7.34 19.46
CA HIS A 49 5.85 -8.62 19.26
C HIS A 49 6.77 -9.62 18.57
N PRO A 50 7.82 -10.12 19.25
CA PRO A 50 8.88 -10.91 18.60
C PRO A 50 8.41 -12.26 18.06
N ASN A 51 7.21 -12.73 18.45
CA ASN A 51 6.68 -14.01 17.97
C ASN A 51 5.93 -13.92 16.62
N ILE A 52 5.76 -12.71 16.09
CA ILE A 52 5.13 -12.55 14.77
C ILE A 52 6.13 -12.93 13.69
N SER A 53 5.73 -13.82 12.79
CA SER A 53 6.55 -14.24 11.66
C SER A 53 6.44 -13.28 10.48
N ARG A 54 7.46 -13.27 9.64
CA ARG A 54 7.45 -12.52 8.37
C ARG A 54 6.31 -13.00 7.45
N ALA A 55 6.04 -14.31 7.45
CA ALA A 55 4.93 -14.89 6.70
C ALA A 55 3.58 -14.32 7.16
N THR A 56 3.39 -14.14 8.47
CA THR A 56 2.16 -13.55 9.03
C THR A 56 1.98 -12.10 8.58
N VAL A 57 3.06 -11.31 8.51
CA VAL A 57 3.03 -9.95 7.97
C VAL A 57 2.60 -9.97 6.50
N TYR A 58 3.25 -10.78 5.69
CA TYR A 58 2.92 -10.92 4.27
C TYR A 58 1.45 -11.31 4.05
N LEU A 59 0.98 -12.33 4.76
CA LEU A 59 -0.41 -12.81 4.64
C LEU A 59 -1.42 -11.74 5.07
N THR A 60 -1.12 -10.98 6.11
CA THR A 60 -1.99 -9.89 6.57
C THR A 60 -2.07 -8.77 5.54
N LEU A 61 -0.95 -8.36 4.97
CA LEU A 61 -0.92 -7.34 3.91
C LEU A 61 -1.65 -7.82 2.65
N SER A 62 -1.46 -9.09 2.27
CA SER A 62 -2.18 -9.69 1.14
C SER A 62 -3.69 -9.72 1.37
N LEU A 63 -4.11 -10.00 2.59
CA LEU A 63 -5.53 -9.99 2.98
C LEU A 63 -6.12 -8.57 2.87
N LEU A 64 -5.41 -7.56 3.35
CA LEU A 64 -5.85 -6.17 3.26
C LEU A 64 -5.95 -5.71 1.80
N GLN A 65 -4.97 -6.08 0.99
CA GLN A 65 -4.94 -5.77 -0.45
C GLN A 65 -6.12 -6.42 -1.18
N LYS A 66 -6.38 -7.69 -0.91
CA LYS A 66 -7.50 -8.44 -1.49
C LYS A 66 -8.84 -7.75 -1.27
N HIS A 67 -9.02 -7.13 -0.12
CA HIS A 67 -10.25 -6.42 0.26
C HIS A 67 -10.22 -4.92 -0.05
N GLY A 68 -9.24 -4.46 -0.82
CA GLY A 68 -9.15 -3.07 -1.27
C GLY A 68 -8.82 -2.06 -0.17
N LEU A 69 -8.31 -2.52 0.97
CA LEU A 69 -7.98 -1.67 2.11
C LEU A 69 -6.61 -1.01 1.96
N ILE A 70 -5.73 -1.59 1.17
CA ILE A 70 -4.42 -1.04 0.81
C ILE A 70 -4.12 -1.33 -0.65
N THR A 71 -3.17 -0.62 -1.22
CA THR A 71 -2.66 -0.88 -2.57
C THR A 71 -1.19 -1.31 -2.50
N GLU A 72 -0.77 -2.07 -3.50
CA GLU A 72 0.61 -2.51 -3.68
C GLU A 72 1.25 -1.73 -4.83
N ILE A 73 2.46 -1.24 -4.63
CA ILE A 73 3.26 -0.57 -5.65
C ILE A 73 4.56 -1.34 -5.80
N LYS A 74 4.88 -1.78 -7.01
CA LYS A 74 6.14 -2.47 -7.29
C LYS A 74 7.23 -1.52 -7.77
N VAL A 75 8.37 -1.56 -7.10
CA VAL A 75 9.57 -0.80 -7.45
C VAL A 75 10.75 -1.77 -7.46
N ASN A 76 11.38 -1.98 -8.62
CA ASN A 76 12.54 -2.86 -8.77
C ASN A 76 12.31 -4.25 -8.12
N GLU A 77 11.18 -4.89 -8.43
CA GLU A 77 10.78 -6.21 -7.91
C GLU A 77 10.40 -6.23 -6.42
N SER A 78 10.50 -5.11 -5.71
CA SER A 78 10.04 -5.00 -4.33
C SER A 78 8.61 -4.49 -4.27
N SER A 79 7.79 -5.11 -3.43
CA SER A 79 6.42 -4.67 -3.16
C SER A 79 6.42 -3.68 -2.00
N HIS A 80 5.83 -2.51 -2.24
CA HIS A 80 5.58 -1.47 -1.26
C HIS A 80 4.08 -1.31 -1.07
N TYR A 81 3.65 -0.97 0.13
CA TYR A 81 2.23 -0.91 0.46
C TYR A 81 1.81 0.50 0.83
N ASP A 82 0.64 0.88 0.36
CA ASP A 82 0.07 2.21 0.55
C ASP A 82 -1.31 2.10 1.20
N PRO A 83 -1.48 2.66 2.41
CA PRO A 83 -2.75 2.65 3.10
C PRO A 83 -3.72 3.74 2.63
N ILE A 84 -3.33 4.57 1.68
CA ILE A 84 -4.19 5.61 1.13
C ILE A 84 -5.10 4.99 0.07
N THR A 85 -6.39 4.96 0.35
CA THR A 85 -7.39 4.31 -0.52
C THR A 85 -7.99 5.23 -1.57
N ARG A 86 -7.85 6.57 -1.40
CA ARG A 86 -8.31 7.51 -2.42
C ARG A 86 -7.39 7.45 -3.65
N PRO A 87 -7.94 7.60 -4.85
CA PRO A 87 -7.12 7.62 -6.07
C PRO A 87 -6.07 8.73 -6.02
N HIS A 88 -4.83 8.38 -6.30
CA HIS A 88 -3.72 9.32 -6.44
C HIS A 88 -2.63 8.70 -7.32
N SER A 89 -1.73 9.53 -7.79
CA SER A 89 -0.57 9.10 -8.57
C SER A 89 0.64 8.94 -7.65
N HIS A 90 1.62 8.19 -8.10
CA HIS A 90 2.89 8.04 -7.41
C HIS A 90 4.05 8.53 -8.27
N GLY A 91 5.06 9.10 -7.62
CA GLY A 91 6.35 9.37 -8.24
C GLY A 91 7.38 8.39 -7.69
N ILE A 92 8.23 7.86 -8.57
CA ILE A 92 9.32 6.97 -8.19
C ILE A 92 10.64 7.61 -8.65
N CYS A 93 11.55 7.81 -7.71
CA CYS A 93 12.88 8.30 -8.01
C CYS A 93 13.72 7.18 -8.64
N CYS A 94 14.20 7.40 -9.86
CA CYS A 94 15.04 6.43 -10.57
C CYS A 94 16.43 6.25 -9.95
N ARG A 95 16.86 7.17 -9.10
CA ARG A 95 18.18 7.09 -8.45
C ARG A 95 18.13 6.39 -7.10
N CYS A 96 17.24 6.81 -6.19
CA CYS A 96 17.22 6.28 -4.82
C CYS A 96 16.01 5.39 -4.52
N GLY A 97 15.05 5.26 -5.45
CA GLY A 97 13.86 4.44 -5.25
C GLY A 97 12.81 5.07 -4.34
N LEU A 98 12.96 6.33 -3.93
CA LEU A 98 11.95 7.02 -3.12
C LEU A 98 10.61 7.02 -3.84
N ILE A 99 9.56 6.66 -3.12
CA ILE A 99 8.18 6.74 -3.58
C ILE A 99 7.52 7.94 -2.90
N ILE A 100 6.89 8.80 -3.70
CA ILE A 100 6.13 9.95 -3.21
C ILE A 100 4.71 9.88 -3.72
N ASP A 101 3.77 10.34 -2.90
CA ASP A 101 2.40 10.54 -3.35
C ASP A 101 2.30 11.85 -4.11
N LEU A 102 1.73 11.81 -5.28
CA LEU A 102 1.48 12.98 -6.10
C LEU A 102 0.00 13.35 -6.06
N PRO A 103 -0.34 14.64 -6.23
CA PRO A 103 -1.73 15.04 -6.35
C PRO A 103 -2.40 14.28 -7.49
N GLN A 104 -3.70 14.00 -7.33
CA GLN A 104 -4.47 13.46 -8.43
C GLN A 104 -4.51 14.49 -9.56
N ASP A 105 -3.96 14.11 -10.69
CA ASP A 105 -4.14 14.88 -11.90
C ASP A 105 -5.62 14.89 -12.31
N GLU A 106 -6.02 15.96 -13.01
CA GLU A 106 -7.34 16.04 -13.65
C GLU A 106 -7.69 14.69 -14.30
N PRO A 107 -8.95 14.28 -14.26
CA PRO A 107 -9.34 12.98 -14.78
C PRO A 107 -8.96 12.84 -16.24
N SER A 108 -7.76 12.36 -16.48
CA SER A 108 -7.40 11.85 -17.78
C SER A 108 -8.43 10.78 -18.15
N ALA A 109 -8.84 10.76 -19.39
CA ALA A 109 -9.87 9.85 -19.89
C ALA A 109 -9.68 8.44 -19.32
N VAL A 110 -10.64 8.03 -18.49
CA VAL A 110 -10.66 6.67 -17.97
C VAL A 110 -11.29 5.80 -19.05
N ILE A 111 -10.47 5.01 -19.72
CA ILE A 111 -10.98 3.99 -20.63
C ILE A 111 -11.56 2.87 -19.75
N LYS A 112 -12.88 2.83 -19.63
CA LYS A 112 -13.56 1.77 -18.89
C LYS A 112 -13.72 0.51 -19.72
N GLU A 113 -14.03 0.67 -20.98
CA GLU A 113 -14.26 -0.43 -21.91
C GLU A 113 -13.60 -0.15 -23.25
N PHE A 114 -12.94 -1.12 -23.80
CA PHE A 114 -12.35 -1.09 -25.12
C PHE A 114 -12.25 -2.53 -25.66
N ASP A 115 -12.84 -2.79 -26.82
CA ASP A 115 -12.75 -4.06 -27.55
C ASP A 115 -13.00 -5.29 -26.64
N ASN A 116 -14.13 -5.31 -25.93
CA ASN A 116 -14.50 -6.33 -24.94
C ASN A 116 -13.61 -6.41 -23.69
N PHE A 117 -12.70 -5.46 -23.51
CA PHE A 117 -11.88 -5.34 -22.31
C PHE A 117 -12.55 -4.36 -21.34
N THR A 118 -12.76 -4.81 -20.10
CA THR A 118 -13.29 -3.98 -19.03
C THR A 118 -12.18 -3.69 -18.02
N ALA A 119 -11.83 -2.43 -17.87
CA ALA A 119 -10.82 -2.02 -16.88
C ALA A 119 -11.41 -2.09 -15.46
N THR A 120 -10.71 -2.76 -14.56
CA THR A 120 -11.11 -2.89 -13.14
C THR A 120 -10.30 -1.98 -12.22
N SER A 121 -9.13 -1.56 -12.66
CA SER A 121 -8.26 -0.66 -11.90
C SER A 121 -7.40 0.17 -12.84
N LYS A 122 -6.85 1.25 -12.30
CA LYS A 122 -5.93 2.14 -13.00
C LYS A 122 -4.84 2.56 -12.03
N GLU A 123 -3.61 2.56 -12.51
CA GLU A 123 -2.45 3.03 -11.76
C GLU A 123 -1.66 4.02 -12.63
N ILE A 124 -1.23 5.14 -12.03
CA ILE A 124 -0.39 6.12 -12.70
C ILE A 124 0.91 6.28 -11.91
N ILE A 125 2.01 5.99 -12.56
CA ILE A 125 3.35 6.10 -11.99
C ILE A 125 4.19 7.04 -12.84
N TYR A 126 4.71 8.10 -12.21
CA TYR A 126 5.70 8.99 -12.80
C TYR A 126 7.09 8.55 -12.35
N LYS A 127 8.00 8.40 -13.28
CA LYS A 127 9.40 8.10 -13.00
C LYS A 127 10.24 9.36 -13.20
N GLY A 128 11.09 9.67 -12.25
CA GLY A 128 11.86 10.89 -12.30
C GLY A 128 12.98 10.92 -11.26
N ILE A 129 13.37 12.10 -10.86
CA ILE A 129 14.42 12.33 -9.88
C ILE A 129 13.85 13.12 -8.71
N CYS A 130 13.98 12.60 -7.48
CA CYS A 130 13.48 13.31 -6.29
C CYS A 130 14.30 14.56 -6.00
N GLY A 131 13.74 15.45 -5.17
CA GLY A 131 14.40 16.71 -4.82
C GLY A 131 15.79 16.55 -4.22
N ASN A 132 16.02 15.52 -3.42
CA ASN A 132 17.33 15.25 -2.82
C ASN A 132 18.36 14.78 -3.87
N CYS A 133 17.95 13.92 -4.81
CA CYS A 133 18.83 13.43 -5.86
C CYS A 133 19.10 14.48 -6.96
N ASN A 134 18.20 15.44 -7.10
CA ASN A 134 18.29 16.49 -8.14
C ASN A 134 19.14 17.70 -7.74
N LYS A 135 19.65 17.74 -6.51
CA LYS A 135 20.46 18.86 -5.99
C LYS A 135 21.90 18.87 -6.47
N ASN A 136 22.30 17.91 -7.27
CA ASN A 136 23.70 17.81 -7.77
C ASN A 136 23.75 18.01 -9.28
#